data_b7f61218ca66619179b9d903d92febd0
#
_entry.id   b7f61218ca66619179b9d903d92febd0
#
_cell.length_a   1.000
_cell.length_b   1.000
_cell.length_c   1.000
_cell.angle_alpha   90.00
_cell.angle_beta   90.00
_cell.angle_gamma   90.00
#
_symmetry.space_group_name_H-M   'P 1'
#
loop_
_entity.id
_entity.type
_entity.pdbx_description
1 polymer ?
#
loop_
_entity_poly.entity_id
_entity_poly.type
_entity_poly.pdbx_seq_one_letter_code
_entity_poly.pdbx_strand_id
1 'polypeptide(L)'
;MAQKEAEARAERLREALDKAKHQDSAAPGSEHPPVAAVGSTAPLIVVGLDGSSTSWDAFSWAAGEAIRSNGSLIAVYVTPEVEPVATFGESLGYAAVEQARDEVAGQLRDEAKQRARELGLHLRFVRERGETAPTITHVARSLGADLIVVGRSVKMLHHLAGSLGRRLVSRRDAPVIAVVP
;
A
#
# COMPACT_ATOMS: atom_id res chain seq x y z
N MET A 1 27.49 34.77 7.28
CA MET A 1 26.06 35.12 7.04
C MET A 1 25.30 33.90 6.54
N ALA A 2 25.69 33.23 5.43
CA ALA A 2 24.96 32.09 4.83
C ALA A 2 24.77 30.85 5.74
N GLN A 3 25.73 30.55 6.61
CA GLN A 3 25.66 29.39 7.49
C GLN A 3 24.60 29.54 8.60
N LYS A 4 24.44 30.75 9.12
CA LYS A 4 23.44 31.10 10.15
C LYS A 4 22.00 31.08 9.60
N GLU A 5 21.83 31.42 8.31
CA GLU A 5 20.55 31.32 7.62
C GLU A 5 20.16 29.86 7.29
N ALA A 6 21.14 29.00 6.97
CA ALA A 6 20.91 27.59 6.74
C ALA A 6 20.48 26.86 8.03
N GLU A 7 21.13 27.17 9.16
CA GLU A 7 20.76 26.62 10.48
C GLU A 7 19.36 27.04 10.91
N ALA A 8 19.01 28.33 10.76
CA ALA A 8 17.68 28.84 11.08
C ALA A 8 16.58 28.23 10.18
N ARG A 9 16.91 27.92 8.93
CA ARG A 9 15.99 27.24 8.00
C ARG A 9 15.78 25.77 8.37
N ALA A 10 16.82 25.08 8.80
CA ALA A 10 16.74 23.69 9.26
C ALA A 10 15.92 23.55 10.55
N GLU A 11 16.05 24.51 11.45
CA GLU A 11 15.30 24.56 12.71
C GLU A 11 13.81 24.79 12.47
N ARG A 12 13.44 25.72 11.59
CA ARG A 12 12.03 25.96 11.19
C ARG A 12 11.41 24.73 10.49
N LEU A 13 12.20 24.01 9.70
CA LEU A 13 11.73 22.77 9.06
C LEU A 13 11.49 21.65 10.08
N ARG A 14 12.34 21.52 11.10
CA ARG A 14 12.15 20.58 12.20
C ARG A 14 10.91 20.91 13.03
N GLU A 15 10.71 22.18 13.35
CA GLU A 15 9.55 22.65 14.10
C GLU A 15 8.24 22.47 13.31
N ALA A 16 8.25 22.69 11.99
CA ALA A 16 7.12 22.44 11.11
C ALA A 16 6.78 20.94 10.99
N LEU A 17 7.80 20.07 10.93
CA LEU A 17 7.63 18.61 10.91
C LEU A 17 7.08 18.07 12.24
N ASP A 18 7.52 18.62 13.35
CA ASP A 18 7.04 18.22 14.69
C ASP A 18 5.60 18.69 14.92
N LYS A 19 5.28 19.90 14.43
CA LYS A 19 3.91 20.44 14.46
C LYS A 19 2.96 19.66 13.56
N ALA A 20 3.42 19.22 12.39
CA ALA A 20 2.66 18.35 11.49
C ALA A 20 2.40 16.95 12.09
N LYS A 21 3.36 16.39 12.82
CA LYS A 21 3.17 15.13 13.56
C LYS A 21 2.15 15.22 14.69
N HIS A 22 2.04 16.39 15.33
CA HIS A 22 1.07 16.62 16.42
C HIS A 22 -0.31 17.05 15.92
N GLN A 23 -0.43 17.61 14.69
CA GLN A 23 -1.71 17.96 14.09
C GLN A 23 -2.44 16.77 13.46
N ASP A 24 -1.74 15.72 13.10
CA ASP A 24 -2.36 14.47 12.62
C ASP A 24 -2.99 13.62 13.75
N SER A 25 -2.74 14.01 15.01
CA SER A 25 -3.33 13.40 16.21
C SER A 25 -4.64 14.05 16.68
N ALA A 26 -5.12 15.13 16.03
CA ALA A 26 -6.28 15.88 16.50
C ALA A 26 -7.23 16.31 15.37
N ALA A 27 -7.68 15.35 14.53
CA ALA A 27 -8.86 15.54 13.72
C ALA A 27 -10.06 14.86 14.40
N PRO A 28 -11.06 15.60 14.87
CA PRO A 28 -12.28 15.00 15.40
C PRO A 28 -13.10 14.46 14.24
N GLY A 29 -13.31 13.14 14.20
CA GLY A 29 -14.33 12.55 13.33
C GLY A 29 -13.91 11.45 12.37
N SER A 30 -12.76 10.81 12.52
CA SER A 30 -12.52 9.49 11.93
C SER A 30 -12.55 8.43 13.04
N GLU A 31 -13.75 8.02 13.44
CA GLU A 31 -13.94 6.73 14.11
C GLU A 31 -13.57 5.63 13.11
N HIS A 32 -12.28 5.44 12.92
CA HIS A 32 -11.78 4.18 12.40
C HIS A 32 -11.68 3.28 13.63
N PRO A 33 -12.53 2.24 13.75
CA PRO A 33 -12.31 1.25 14.80
C PRO A 33 -10.88 0.73 14.65
N PRO A 34 -10.18 0.49 15.76
CA PRO A 34 -8.80 0.01 15.75
C PRO A 34 -8.75 -1.25 14.90
N VAL A 35 -7.78 -1.31 13.97
CA VAL A 35 -7.34 -2.59 13.40
C VAL A 35 -7.18 -3.53 14.59
N ALA A 36 -7.88 -4.66 14.57
CA ALA A 36 -8.05 -5.58 15.67
C ALA A 36 -6.81 -5.66 16.55
N ALA A 37 -6.98 -5.33 17.81
CA ALA A 37 -5.90 -5.41 18.79
C ALA A 37 -5.33 -6.83 18.79
N VAL A 38 -4.03 -6.95 18.99
CA VAL A 38 -3.33 -8.23 19.19
C VAL A 38 -4.13 -9.07 20.18
N GLY A 39 -4.79 -10.11 19.71
CA GLY A 39 -5.73 -10.94 20.50
C GLY A 39 -7.11 -11.14 19.83
N SER A 40 -7.44 -10.43 18.75
CA SER A 40 -8.64 -10.71 17.96
C SER A 40 -8.44 -12.01 17.16
N THR A 41 -9.40 -12.93 17.27
CA THR A 41 -9.46 -14.16 16.44
C THR A 41 -9.84 -13.85 14.99
N ALA A 42 -10.14 -12.61 14.65
CA ALA A 42 -10.52 -12.14 13.35
C ALA A 42 -9.28 -11.96 12.46
N PRO A 43 -9.20 -12.63 11.30
CA PRO A 43 -8.01 -12.59 10.47
C PRO A 43 -7.80 -11.22 9.81
N LEU A 44 -6.53 -10.87 9.64
CA LEU A 44 -6.09 -9.72 8.89
C LEU A 44 -5.64 -10.15 7.49
N ILE A 45 -6.31 -9.61 6.47
CA ILE A 45 -6.09 -9.98 5.07
C ILE A 45 -5.45 -8.80 4.34
N VAL A 46 -4.32 -9.06 3.71
CA VAL A 46 -3.64 -8.10 2.82
C VAL A 46 -3.96 -8.44 1.37
N VAL A 47 -4.39 -7.46 0.58
CA VAL A 47 -4.58 -7.62 -0.86
C VAL A 47 -3.69 -6.68 -1.64
N GLY A 48 -2.94 -7.22 -2.62
CA GLY A 48 -2.17 -6.42 -3.57
C GLY A 48 -3.07 -5.82 -4.64
N LEU A 49 -3.01 -4.49 -4.80
CA LEU A 49 -3.84 -3.75 -5.73
C LEU A 49 -2.97 -2.90 -6.68
N ASP A 50 -3.14 -3.08 -8.00
CA ASP A 50 -2.42 -2.34 -9.04
C ASP A 50 -3.33 -1.70 -10.10
N GLY A 51 -4.65 -1.80 -9.90
CA GLY A 51 -5.67 -1.28 -10.82
C GLY A 51 -6.01 -2.20 -11.98
N SER A 52 -5.34 -3.34 -12.14
CA SER A 52 -5.71 -4.33 -13.14
C SER A 52 -7.02 -5.04 -12.77
N SER A 53 -7.72 -5.60 -13.76
CA SER A 53 -8.94 -6.40 -13.53
C SER A 53 -8.67 -7.53 -12.55
N THR A 54 -7.58 -8.26 -12.71
CA THR A 54 -7.21 -9.37 -11.84
C THR A 54 -6.88 -8.92 -10.40
N SER A 55 -6.38 -7.70 -10.21
CA SER A 55 -6.18 -7.16 -8.86
C SER A 55 -7.51 -6.78 -8.20
N TRP A 56 -8.50 -6.34 -8.97
CA TRP A 56 -9.85 -6.09 -8.48
C TRP A 56 -10.63 -7.40 -8.22
N ASP A 57 -10.37 -8.45 -9.00
CA ASP A 57 -10.90 -9.81 -8.71
C ASP A 57 -10.32 -10.33 -7.39
N ALA A 58 -9.01 -10.14 -7.18
CA ALA A 58 -8.35 -10.45 -5.90
C ALA A 58 -8.93 -9.65 -4.73
N PHE A 59 -9.20 -8.35 -4.94
CA PHE A 59 -9.86 -7.52 -3.94
C PHE A 59 -11.26 -8.06 -3.59
N SER A 60 -12.06 -8.39 -4.58
CA SER A 60 -13.41 -8.94 -4.38
C SER A 60 -13.38 -10.26 -3.63
N TRP A 61 -12.45 -11.14 -3.96
CA TRP A 61 -12.23 -12.40 -3.26
C TRP A 61 -11.81 -12.17 -1.80
N ALA A 62 -10.83 -11.29 -1.58
CA ALA A 62 -10.33 -10.95 -0.24
C ALA A 62 -11.42 -10.30 0.63
N ALA A 63 -12.24 -9.42 0.04
CA ALA A 63 -13.40 -8.83 0.71
C ALA A 63 -14.42 -9.89 1.13
N GLY A 64 -14.74 -10.84 0.24
CA GLY A 64 -15.60 -11.97 0.57
C GLY A 64 -15.04 -12.83 1.70
N GLU A 65 -13.73 -13.06 1.74
CA GLU A 65 -13.09 -13.80 2.84
C GLU A 65 -13.15 -13.01 4.15
N ALA A 66 -12.88 -11.70 4.11
CA ALA A 66 -12.98 -10.84 5.30
C ALA A 66 -14.39 -10.85 5.89
N ILE A 67 -15.44 -10.82 5.05
CA ILE A 67 -16.84 -10.92 5.49
C ILE A 67 -17.10 -12.28 6.17
N ARG A 68 -16.69 -13.38 5.52
CA ARG A 68 -16.95 -14.74 6.05
C ARG A 68 -16.24 -15.00 7.37
N SER A 69 -15.04 -14.46 7.54
CA SER A 69 -14.19 -14.67 8.72
C SER A 69 -14.33 -13.57 9.78
N ASN A 70 -15.20 -12.58 9.55
CA ASN A 70 -15.29 -11.36 10.37
C ASN A 70 -13.92 -10.68 10.51
N GLY A 71 -13.13 -10.71 9.43
CA GLY A 71 -11.77 -10.20 9.36
C GLY A 71 -11.68 -8.73 8.95
N SER A 72 -10.45 -8.24 8.85
CA SER A 72 -10.13 -6.89 8.37
C SER A 72 -9.34 -6.96 7.07
N LEU A 73 -9.50 -5.92 6.21
CA LEU A 73 -8.87 -5.86 4.90
C LEU A 73 -7.88 -4.70 4.80
N ILE A 74 -6.70 -4.98 4.27
CA ILE A 74 -5.68 -3.98 3.93
C ILE A 74 -5.38 -4.08 2.44
N ALA A 75 -5.64 -3.02 1.68
CA ALA A 75 -5.21 -2.92 0.30
C ALA A 75 -3.83 -2.27 0.22
N VAL A 76 -2.90 -2.91 -0.47
CA VAL A 76 -1.51 -2.45 -0.63
C VAL A 76 -1.25 -2.15 -2.10
N TYR A 77 -0.89 -0.90 -2.38
CA TYR A 77 -0.41 -0.45 -3.68
C TYR A 77 1.08 -0.19 -3.60
N VAL A 78 1.87 -0.88 -4.45
CA VAL A 78 3.33 -0.74 -4.48
C VAL A 78 3.74 -0.07 -5.78
N THR A 79 4.44 1.07 -5.65
CA THR A 79 5.06 1.76 -6.78
C THR A 79 6.53 1.38 -6.89
N PRO A 80 7.07 1.14 -8.11
CA PRO A 80 8.50 0.92 -8.28
C PRO A 80 9.31 2.09 -7.76
N GLU A 81 10.42 1.79 -7.12
CA GLU A 81 11.44 2.79 -6.81
C GLU A 81 12.11 3.23 -8.11
N VAL A 82 12.10 4.52 -8.38
CA VAL A 82 12.79 5.10 -9.54
C VAL A 82 13.95 5.91 -9.00
N GLU A 83 15.16 5.45 -9.28
CA GLU A 83 16.36 6.24 -9.04
C GLU A 83 16.29 7.51 -9.89
N PRO A 84 16.42 8.71 -9.30
CA PRO A 84 16.55 9.92 -10.09
C PRO A 84 17.87 9.87 -10.85
N VAL A 85 17.81 9.59 -12.16
CA VAL A 85 18.99 9.73 -13.03
C VAL A 85 19.27 11.22 -13.15
N ALA A 86 20.38 11.65 -12.59
CA ALA A 86 20.77 13.06 -12.50
C ALA A 86 21.28 13.57 -13.85
N THR A 87 20.39 13.78 -14.81
CA THR A 87 20.65 14.53 -16.03
C THR A 87 19.76 15.78 -16.08
N PHE A 88 20.38 16.90 -16.40
CA PHE A 88 19.85 18.28 -16.24
C PHE A 88 18.57 18.62 -17.06
N GLY A 89 18.03 17.68 -17.81
CA GLY A 89 16.78 17.81 -18.59
C GLY A 89 15.61 16.96 -18.07
N GLU A 90 15.83 16.06 -17.11
CA GLU A 90 14.86 15.03 -16.71
C GLU A 90 14.07 15.35 -15.44
N SER A 91 14.41 16.44 -14.73
CA SER A 91 13.73 16.78 -13.47
C SER A 91 12.24 17.13 -13.66
N LEU A 92 11.86 17.71 -14.79
CA LEU A 92 10.45 18.00 -15.12
C LEU A 92 9.68 16.72 -15.45
N GLY A 93 10.32 15.76 -16.12
CA GLY A 93 9.72 14.44 -16.41
C GLY A 93 9.50 13.61 -15.15
N TYR A 94 10.44 13.67 -14.21
CA TYR A 94 10.32 12.97 -12.92
C TYR A 94 9.13 13.47 -12.10
N ALA A 95 8.98 14.80 -11.97
CA ALA A 95 7.86 15.39 -11.23
C ALA A 95 6.50 15.00 -11.84
N ALA A 96 6.37 15.00 -13.16
CA ALA A 96 5.15 14.60 -13.85
C ALA A 96 4.83 13.10 -13.64
N VAL A 97 5.84 12.23 -13.65
CA VAL A 97 5.67 10.81 -13.36
C VAL A 97 5.24 10.57 -11.92
N GLU A 98 5.84 11.27 -10.95
CA GLU A 98 5.44 11.15 -9.54
C GLU A 98 4.01 11.67 -9.33
N GLN A 99 3.65 12.80 -9.93
CA GLN A 99 2.29 13.31 -9.87
C GLN A 99 1.28 12.31 -10.46
N ALA A 100 1.55 11.74 -11.62
CA ALA A 100 0.68 10.72 -12.21
C ALA A 100 0.53 9.48 -11.32
N ARG A 101 1.60 9.08 -10.61
CA ARG A 101 1.54 7.98 -9.64
C ARG A 101 0.71 8.33 -8.40
N ASP A 102 0.79 9.58 -7.95
CA ASP A 102 0.00 10.08 -6.83
C ASP A 102 -1.49 10.09 -7.20
N GLU A 103 -1.84 10.52 -8.40
CA GLU A 103 -3.20 10.49 -8.93
C GLU A 103 -3.74 9.06 -9.03
N VAL A 104 -2.97 8.12 -9.58
CA VAL A 104 -3.35 6.71 -9.65
C VAL A 104 -3.55 6.12 -8.25
N ALA A 105 -2.64 6.39 -7.32
CA ALA A 105 -2.77 5.93 -5.94
C ALA A 105 -4.02 6.49 -5.25
N GLY A 106 -4.34 7.77 -5.51
CA GLY A 106 -5.55 8.43 -5.03
C GLY A 106 -6.82 7.74 -5.56
N GLN A 107 -6.89 7.50 -6.87
CA GLN A 107 -8.02 6.83 -7.50
C GLN A 107 -8.23 5.41 -6.96
N LEU A 108 -7.15 4.62 -6.88
CA LEU A 108 -7.20 3.26 -6.33
C LEU A 108 -7.68 3.24 -4.88
N ARG A 109 -7.17 4.16 -4.06
CA ARG A 109 -7.58 4.29 -2.66
C ARG A 109 -9.07 4.60 -2.55
N ASP A 110 -9.55 5.57 -3.31
CA ASP A 110 -10.92 6.05 -3.21
C ASP A 110 -11.91 5.00 -3.73
N GLU A 111 -11.57 4.31 -4.82
CA GLU A 111 -12.36 3.17 -5.34
C GLU A 111 -12.36 1.99 -4.36
N ALA A 112 -11.20 1.61 -3.81
CA ALA A 112 -11.13 0.52 -2.83
C ALA A 112 -11.95 0.82 -1.57
N LYS A 113 -11.86 2.07 -1.06
CA LYS A 113 -12.66 2.51 0.09
C LYS A 113 -14.16 2.54 -0.22
N GLN A 114 -14.56 2.93 -1.42
CA GLN A 114 -15.95 2.92 -1.81
C GLN A 114 -16.49 1.50 -1.84
N ARG A 115 -15.82 0.58 -2.52
CA ARG A 115 -16.22 -0.84 -2.58
C ARG A 115 -16.29 -1.48 -1.20
N ALA A 116 -15.32 -1.19 -0.32
CA ALA A 116 -15.34 -1.70 1.05
C ALA A 116 -16.53 -1.16 1.85
N ARG A 117 -16.87 0.14 1.72
CA ARG A 117 -18.06 0.73 2.37
C ARG A 117 -19.36 0.08 1.89
N GLU A 118 -19.49 -0.17 0.59
CA GLU A 118 -20.67 -0.84 0.00
C GLU A 118 -20.85 -2.26 0.56
N LEU A 119 -19.77 -2.91 0.95
CA LEU A 119 -19.76 -4.23 1.57
C LEU A 119 -19.81 -4.21 3.10
N GLY A 120 -19.84 -3.04 3.72
CA GLY A 120 -19.79 -2.90 5.18
C GLY A 120 -18.45 -3.31 5.81
N LEU A 121 -17.36 -3.27 5.02
CA LEU A 121 -16.02 -3.67 5.45
C LEU A 121 -15.16 -2.49 5.89
N HIS A 122 -14.34 -2.73 6.90
CA HIS A 122 -13.25 -1.84 7.25
C HIS A 122 -12.04 -2.10 6.34
N LEU A 123 -11.63 -1.06 5.61
CA LEU A 123 -10.46 -1.11 4.73
C LEU A 123 -9.42 -0.08 5.13
N ARG A 124 -8.19 -0.52 5.33
CA ARG A 124 -7.00 0.34 5.33
C ARG A 124 -6.32 0.27 3.96
N PHE A 125 -5.99 1.43 3.39
CA PHE A 125 -5.19 1.52 2.17
C PHE A 125 -3.76 1.94 2.54
N VAL A 126 -2.78 1.18 2.04
CA VAL A 126 -1.35 1.41 2.25
C VAL A 126 -0.70 1.60 0.89
N ARG A 127 0.06 2.66 0.73
CA ARG A 127 0.92 2.90 -0.42
C ARG A 127 2.37 2.76 0.02
N GLU A 128 3.12 1.96 -0.70
CA GLU A 128 4.54 1.74 -0.44
C GLU A 128 5.37 1.87 -1.73
N ARG A 129 6.67 2.09 -1.56
CA ARG A 129 7.63 2.09 -2.67
C ARG A 129 8.55 0.88 -2.55
N GLY A 130 8.95 0.35 -3.70
CA GLY A 130 9.90 -0.75 -3.74
C GLY A 130 9.54 -1.86 -4.72
N GLU A 131 10.14 -3.01 -4.52
CA GLU A 131 9.86 -4.20 -5.29
C GLU A 131 8.60 -4.89 -4.75
N THR A 132 7.63 -5.19 -5.62
CA THR A 132 6.26 -5.57 -5.22
C THR A 132 6.21 -6.74 -4.24
N ALA A 133 6.88 -7.88 -4.53
CA ALA A 133 6.78 -9.06 -3.67
C ALA A 133 7.42 -8.87 -2.28
N PRO A 134 8.67 -8.36 -2.17
CA PRO A 134 9.26 -8.04 -0.87
C PRO A 134 8.44 -7.05 -0.06
N THR A 135 7.97 -5.99 -0.72
CA THR A 135 7.23 -4.90 -0.05
C THR A 135 5.88 -5.39 0.50
N ILE A 136 5.09 -6.12 -0.30
CA ILE A 136 3.83 -6.71 0.18
C ILE A 136 4.09 -7.68 1.35
N THR A 137 5.11 -8.53 1.25
CA THR A 137 5.47 -9.45 2.35
C THR A 137 5.86 -8.68 3.62
N HIS A 138 6.66 -7.62 3.47
CA HIS A 138 7.06 -6.78 4.60
C HIS A 138 5.85 -6.14 5.28
N VAL A 139 4.95 -5.52 4.52
CA VAL A 139 3.72 -4.92 5.04
C VAL A 139 2.86 -5.97 5.76
N ALA A 140 2.64 -7.13 5.14
CA ALA A 140 1.84 -8.19 5.73
C ALA A 140 2.42 -8.67 7.07
N ARG A 141 3.72 -8.87 7.14
CA ARG A 141 4.41 -9.29 8.38
C ARG A 141 4.38 -8.23 9.46
N SER A 142 4.69 -6.97 9.10
CA SER A 142 4.73 -5.88 10.09
C SER A 142 3.38 -5.62 10.73
N LEU A 143 2.30 -5.97 10.04
CA LEU A 143 0.92 -5.82 10.52
C LEU A 143 0.35 -7.12 11.11
N GLY A 144 1.11 -8.23 11.09
CA GLY A 144 0.64 -9.53 11.57
C GLY A 144 -0.49 -10.11 10.72
N ALA A 145 -0.45 -9.90 9.39
CA ALA A 145 -1.47 -10.43 8.51
C ALA A 145 -1.40 -11.96 8.38
N ASP A 146 -2.56 -12.59 8.32
CA ASP A 146 -2.72 -14.04 8.20
C ASP A 146 -2.69 -14.51 6.75
N LEU A 147 -3.13 -13.62 5.82
CA LEU A 147 -3.31 -13.97 4.42
C LEU A 147 -2.87 -12.81 3.51
N ILE A 148 -2.15 -13.14 2.45
CA ILE A 148 -1.89 -12.26 1.30
C ILE A 148 -2.69 -12.76 0.11
N VAL A 149 -3.46 -11.87 -0.53
CA VAL A 149 -4.23 -12.15 -1.73
C VAL A 149 -3.69 -11.31 -2.89
N VAL A 150 -3.43 -11.92 -4.03
CA VAL A 150 -2.99 -11.21 -5.24
C VAL A 150 -3.69 -11.78 -6.46
N GLY A 151 -3.92 -10.92 -7.46
CA GLY A 151 -4.41 -11.34 -8.77
C GLY A 151 -3.30 -12.02 -9.58
N ARG A 152 -3.69 -12.90 -10.47
CA ARG A 152 -2.80 -13.50 -11.46
C ARG A 152 -2.41 -12.45 -12.49
N SER A 153 -1.11 -12.16 -12.63
CA SER A 153 -0.63 -11.24 -13.65
C SER A 153 -0.91 -11.76 -15.06
N VAL A 154 -1.70 -11.02 -15.82
CA VAL A 154 -2.04 -11.34 -17.23
C VAL A 154 -0.96 -10.84 -18.19
N LYS A 155 -0.10 -9.92 -17.78
CA LYS A 155 0.91 -9.26 -18.63
C LYS A 155 2.10 -10.16 -19.00
N MET A 156 2.11 -11.45 -18.59
CA MET A 156 3.22 -12.36 -18.85
C MET A 156 2.89 -13.48 -19.84
N LEU A 157 2.42 -13.12 -21.05
CA LEU A 157 2.42 -14.09 -22.16
C LEU A 157 3.80 -14.33 -22.77
N HIS A 158 4.80 -13.52 -22.46
CA HIS A 158 6.17 -13.66 -22.97
C HIS A 158 7.20 -13.56 -21.84
N HIS A 159 7.88 -14.73 -21.60
CA HIS A 159 9.13 -14.91 -20.84
C HIS A 159 9.15 -14.89 -19.31
N LEU A 160 9.16 -16.08 -18.73
CA LEU A 160 10.05 -16.67 -17.68
C LEU A 160 10.34 -15.92 -16.36
N ALA A 161 9.94 -14.70 -16.14
CA ALA A 161 10.07 -14.10 -14.82
C ALA A 161 8.77 -14.33 -14.04
N GLY A 162 8.83 -15.16 -13.03
CA GLY A 162 7.70 -15.68 -12.29
C GLY A 162 6.66 -14.62 -11.92
N SER A 163 5.39 -15.02 -12.02
CA SER A 163 4.27 -14.20 -11.55
C SER A 163 4.51 -13.73 -10.11
N LEU A 164 3.93 -12.58 -9.73
CA LEU A 164 3.98 -12.06 -8.36
C LEU A 164 3.66 -13.15 -7.34
N GLY A 165 2.65 -13.99 -7.61
CA GLY A 165 2.29 -15.14 -6.78
C GLY A 165 3.45 -16.11 -6.56
N ARG A 166 4.20 -16.50 -7.61
CA ARG A 166 5.38 -17.38 -7.47
C ARG A 166 6.45 -16.73 -6.60
N ARG A 167 6.72 -15.44 -6.80
CA ARG A 167 7.72 -14.70 -6.00
C ARG A 167 7.32 -14.60 -4.54
N LEU A 168 6.04 -14.44 -4.25
CA LEU A 168 5.50 -14.46 -2.90
C LEU A 168 5.62 -15.86 -2.26
N VAL A 169 5.15 -16.91 -2.95
CA VAL A 169 5.19 -18.29 -2.45
C VAL A 169 6.61 -18.79 -2.20
N SER A 170 7.60 -18.31 -2.97
CA SER A 170 9.01 -18.69 -2.76
C SER A 170 9.62 -18.05 -1.49
N ARG A 171 8.95 -17.12 -0.87
CA ARG A 171 9.42 -16.45 0.36
C ARG A 171 9.05 -17.28 1.59
N ARG A 172 10.05 -17.72 2.33
CA ARG A 172 9.86 -18.52 3.56
C ARG A 172 9.20 -17.77 4.69
N ASP A 173 9.18 -16.45 4.60
CA ASP A 173 8.72 -15.51 5.61
C ASP A 173 7.33 -14.90 5.29
N ALA A 174 6.70 -15.32 4.20
CA ALA A 174 5.37 -14.84 3.84
C ALA A 174 4.28 -15.61 4.62
N PRO A 175 3.16 -14.94 4.98
CA PRO A 175 1.96 -15.63 5.46
C PRO A 175 1.33 -16.49 4.36
N VAL A 176 0.17 -17.07 4.61
CA VAL A 176 -0.59 -17.81 3.59
C VAL A 176 -0.83 -16.92 2.37
N ILE A 177 -0.72 -17.48 1.18
CA ILE A 177 -0.88 -16.73 -0.08
C ILE A 177 -1.98 -17.36 -0.91
N ALA A 178 -2.95 -16.52 -1.31
CA ALA A 178 -3.97 -16.85 -2.29
C ALA A 178 -3.69 -16.11 -3.60
N VAL A 179 -3.70 -16.82 -4.71
CA VAL A 179 -3.58 -16.24 -6.05
C VAL A 179 -4.91 -16.42 -6.77
N VAL A 180 -5.58 -15.33 -7.05
CA VAL A 180 -6.89 -15.31 -7.73
C VAL A 180 -6.66 -15.25 -9.24
N PRO A 181 -7.33 -16.09 -10.04
CA PRO A 181 -7.15 -16.16 -11.48
C PRO A 181 -7.55 -14.88 -12.24
#